data_87a97d77c8e2a789034ec88891de88b4
#
_entry.id   87a97d77c8e2a789034ec88891de88b4
#
_cell.length_a   1.000
_cell.length_b   1.000
_cell.length_c   1.000
_cell.angle_alpha   90.00
_cell.angle_beta   90.00
_cell.angle_gamma   90.00
#
_symmetry.space_group_name_H-M   'P 1'
#
loop_
_entity.id
_entity.type
_entity.pdbx_description
1 polymer ?
#
loop_
_entity_poly.entity_id
_entity_poly.type
_entity_poly.pdbx_seq_one_letter_code
_entity_poly.pdbx_strand_id
1 'polypeptide(L)'
;MTANLARLFALASALQLVATPATWAADQTITLRLGAGSTLALERSFKAVLIGDPDVVDVHTRNDRSVMLEPLNPGATNLIFVDAKSIAITNIRILVCGGAIPSKYQDGPDCE
;
A
#
# COMPACT_ATOMS: atom_id res chain seq x y z
N MET A 1 15.09 -6.65 56.92
CA MET A 1 15.37 -6.69 56.46
C MET A 1 15.47 -7.05 55.34
N THR A 2 15.46 -7.13 54.89
CA THR A 2 15.59 -7.68 53.96
C THR A 2 14.80 -7.67 52.94
N ALA A 3 14.07 -7.53 53.03
CA ALA A 3 13.27 -7.59 52.05
C ALA A 3 13.39 -6.85 50.90
N ASN A 4 13.63 -6.17 50.97
CA ASN A 4 13.77 -5.38 49.99
C ASN A 4 14.17 -5.73 48.78
N LEU A 5 14.73 -6.37 48.68
CA LEU A 5 15.21 -6.62 47.52
C LEU A 5 14.38 -6.87 46.55
N ALA A 6 13.61 -7.19 46.83
CA ALA A 6 12.79 -7.61 45.87
C ALA A 6 12.45 -6.66 44.89
N ARG A 7 12.23 -5.77 45.20
CA ARG A 7 11.84 -4.95 44.32
C ARG A 7 12.51 -4.80 43.17
N LEU A 8 13.43 -4.99 43.16
CA LEU A 8 14.16 -4.72 42.17
C LEU A 8 13.74 -5.28 40.99
N PHE A 9 13.35 -6.14 40.90
CA PHE A 9 13.17 -6.65 39.78
C PHE A 9 12.24 -6.10 39.00
N ALA A 10 11.65 -5.72 39.48
CA ALA A 10 10.63 -5.30 38.74
C ALA A 10 10.93 -4.66 37.53
N LEU A 11 11.55 -4.02 37.53
CA LEU A 11 11.86 -3.39 36.49
C LEU A 11 12.22 -3.91 35.38
N ALA A 12 12.73 -4.58 35.41
CA ALA A 12 13.21 -5.02 34.23
C ALA A 12 12.25 -5.14 33.24
N SER A 13 11.37 -5.44 33.49
CA SER A 13 10.60 -5.69 32.51
C SER A 13 10.38 -4.88 31.48
N ALA A 14 10.25 -4.14 31.53
CA ALA A 14 9.98 -3.37 30.52
C ALA A 14 10.43 -3.45 29.25
N LEU A 15 10.90 -3.54 28.93
CA LEU A 15 11.33 -3.38 27.76
C LEU A 15 11.18 -3.95 26.64
N GLN A 16 10.64 -4.16 26.29
CA GLN A 16 10.47 -4.68 25.27
C GLN A 16 10.26 -4.17 24.18
N LEU A 17 10.51 -3.71 23.79
CA LEU A 17 10.37 -3.12 22.81
C LEU A 17 10.52 -3.61 21.73
N VAL A 18 10.21 -3.67 21.22
CA VAL A 18 10.12 -4.17 20.25
C VAL A 18 10.18 -3.60 19.12
N ALA A 19 10.82 -3.68 18.56
CA ALA A 19 11.07 -3.13 17.41
C ALA A 19 10.29 -3.76 16.41
N THR A 20 9.43 -3.15 15.94
CA THR A 20 8.74 -3.73 14.87
C THR A 20 9.54 -3.48 13.67
N PRO A 21 9.63 -4.41 12.84
CA PRO A 21 10.36 -4.24 11.61
C PRO A 21 9.66 -3.24 10.76
N ALA A 22 10.43 -2.52 10.08
CA ALA A 22 9.89 -1.56 9.19
C ALA A 22 9.44 -2.30 7.97
N THR A 23 8.27 -2.77 7.95
CA THR A 23 7.80 -3.40 6.76
C THR A 23 7.17 -2.35 5.90
N TRP A 24 7.27 -2.55 4.63
CA TRP A 24 6.68 -1.61 3.71
C TRP A 24 5.26 -2.02 3.41
N ALA A 25 4.47 -2.09 4.43
CA ALA A 25 3.08 -2.43 4.23
C ALA A 25 2.41 -1.31 3.48
N ALA A 26 1.47 -1.65 2.64
CA ALA A 26 0.72 -0.65 1.93
C ALA A 26 -0.19 0.08 2.91
N ASP A 27 -0.33 1.38 2.70
CA ASP A 27 -1.21 2.18 3.53
C ASP A 27 -2.66 1.91 3.22
N GLN A 28 -2.94 1.42 2.02
CA GLN A 28 -4.31 1.25 1.58
C GLN A 28 -4.30 0.27 0.40
N THR A 29 -5.40 -0.41 0.21
CA THR A 29 -5.55 -1.34 -0.91
C THR A 29 -6.75 -0.92 -1.73
N ILE A 30 -6.58 -0.86 -3.05
CA ILE A 30 -7.65 -0.52 -3.97
C ILE A 30 -7.80 -1.66 -4.95
N THR A 31 -9.02 -2.12 -5.14
CA THR A 31 -9.30 -3.18 -6.10
C THR A 31 -9.95 -2.57 -7.34
N LEU A 32 -9.40 -2.88 -8.49
CA LEU A 32 -9.90 -2.38 -9.75
C LEU A 32 -10.38 -3.55 -10.60
N ARG A 33 -11.38 -3.29 -11.42
CA ARG A 33 -11.90 -4.29 -12.34
C ARG A 33 -11.45 -3.92 -13.74
N LEU A 34 -11.03 -4.89 -14.52
CA LEU A 34 -10.64 -4.61 -15.89
C LEU A 34 -11.80 -3.94 -16.62
N GLY A 35 -11.48 -2.94 -17.43
CA GLY A 35 -12.47 -2.21 -18.17
C GLY A 35 -13.06 -1.04 -17.42
N ALA A 36 -12.72 -0.86 -16.17
CA ALA A 36 -13.28 0.22 -15.37
C ALA A 36 -12.17 1.01 -14.72
N GLY A 37 -11.94 2.23 -15.17
CA GLY A 37 -10.96 3.09 -14.54
C GLY A 37 -11.49 3.68 -13.26
N SER A 38 -10.61 4.26 -12.49
CA SER A 38 -10.96 4.84 -11.22
C SER A 38 -10.12 6.08 -10.97
N THR A 39 -10.67 7.03 -10.26
CA THR A 39 -9.94 8.23 -9.89
C THR A 39 -9.54 8.13 -8.44
N LEU A 40 -8.28 8.43 -8.16
CA LEU A 40 -7.76 8.38 -6.81
C LEU A 40 -7.33 9.78 -6.41
N ALA A 41 -7.83 10.25 -5.29
CA ALA A 41 -7.49 11.56 -4.77
C ALA A 41 -6.63 11.40 -3.54
N LEU A 42 -5.58 12.18 -3.45
CA LEU A 42 -4.68 12.16 -2.31
C LEU A 42 -4.91 13.38 -1.46
N GLU A 43 -4.59 13.26 -0.17
CA GLU A 43 -4.74 14.37 0.73
C GLU A 43 -3.60 15.37 0.61
N ARG A 44 -2.50 14.97 0.03
CA ARG A 44 -1.34 15.83 -0.13
C ARG A 44 -0.91 15.84 -1.57
N SER A 45 -0.25 16.92 -1.94
CA SER A 45 0.29 17.04 -3.29
C SER A 45 1.45 16.07 -3.48
N PHE A 46 1.50 15.46 -4.64
CA PHE A 46 2.61 14.58 -4.98
C PHE A 46 3.33 15.12 -6.19
N LYS A 47 4.56 14.69 -6.37
CA LYS A 47 5.35 15.13 -7.49
C LYS A 47 5.56 14.02 -8.49
N ALA A 48 5.61 12.80 -8.04
CA ALA A 48 5.86 11.67 -8.91
C ALA A 48 5.18 10.44 -8.34
N VAL A 49 4.94 9.47 -9.22
CA VAL A 49 4.33 8.20 -8.86
C VAL A 49 5.25 7.11 -9.35
N LEU A 50 5.59 6.20 -8.46
CA LEU A 50 6.35 5.02 -8.83
C LEU A 50 5.39 3.86 -8.95
N ILE A 51 5.41 3.21 -10.09
CA ILE A 51 4.51 2.09 -10.36
C ILE A 51 5.32 0.81 -10.31
N GLY A 52 4.90 -0.12 -9.46
CA GLY A 52 5.65 -1.36 -9.31
C GLY A 52 5.63 -2.19 -10.57
N ASP A 53 4.45 -2.38 -11.15
CA ASP A 53 4.31 -3.17 -12.37
C ASP A 53 3.42 -2.40 -13.33
N PRO A 54 4.00 -1.71 -14.31
CA PRO A 54 3.21 -0.92 -15.23
C PRO A 54 2.36 -1.74 -16.20
N ASP A 55 2.54 -3.06 -16.22
CA ASP A 55 1.69 -3.89 -17.03
C ASP A 55 0.36 -4.18 -16.36
N VAL A 56 0.26 -3.96 -15.08
CA VAL A 56 -0.98 -4.23 -14.34
C VAL A 56 -1.88 -3.03 -14.34
N VAL A 57 -1.33 -1.84 -14.12
CA VAL A 57 -2.12 -0.63 -14.04
C VAL A 57 -1.33 0.53 -14.63
N ASP A 58 -2.02 1.40 -15.33
CA ASP A 58 -1.44 2.64 -15.80
C ASP A 58 -2.00 3.79 -14.97
N VAL A 59 -1.23 4.85 -14.84
CA VAL A 59 -1.59 5.98 -14.00
C VAL A 59 -1.50 7.24 -14.82
N HIS A 60 -2.60 7.99 -14.86
CA HIS A 60 -2.64 9.25 -15.57
C HIS A 60 -2.86 10.38 -14.59
N THR A 61 -1.90 11.29 -14.51
CA THR A 61 -2.00 12.39 -13.56
C THR A 61 -3.04 13.37 -14.02
N ARG A 62 -3.93 13.77 -13.13
CA ARG A 62 -4.95 14.76 -13.45
C ARG A 62 -4.56 16.13 -12.87
N ASN A 63 -4.05 16.14 -11.67
CA ASN A 63 -3.54 17.36 -11.08
C ASN A 63 -2.57 16.93 -9.99
N ASP A 64 -2.14 17.87 -9.14
CA ASP A 64 -1.11 17.55 -8.18
C ASP A 64 -1.61 16.68 -7.02
N ARG A 65 -2.88 16.35 -6.98
CA ARG A 65 -3.43 15.53 -5.91
C ARG A 65 -4.29 14.39 -6.41
N SER A 66 -4.48 14.26 -7.69
CA SER A 66 -5.34 13.17 -8.16
C SER A 66 -4.81 12.56 -9.43
N VAL A 67 -5.08 11.27 -9.56
CA VAL A 67 -4.68 10.51 -10.72
C VAL A 67 -5.84 9.65 -11.15
N MET A 68 -5.82 9.24 -12.40
CA MET A 68 -6.76 8.28 -12.90
C MET A 68 -6.02 6.96 -13.06
N LEU A 69 -6.59 5.90 -12.56
CA LEU A 69 -6.01 4.57 -12.63
C LEU A 69 -6.71 3.78 -13.71
N GLU A 70 -5.91 3.20 -14.59
CA GLU A 70 -6.44 2.40 -15.68
C GLU A 70 -5.92 0.99 -15.55
N PRO A 71 -6.77 0.02 -15.19
CA PRO A 71 -6.32 -1.35 -15.08
C PRO A 71 -6.03 -1.94 -16.45
N LEU A 72 -4.90 -2.61 -16.57
CA LEU A 72 -4.48 -3.18 -17.84
C LEU A 72 -4.55 -4.69 -17.87
N ASN A 73 -4.10 -5.34 -16.81
CA ASN A 73 -4.10 -6.79 -16.73
C ASN A 73 -4.38 -7.23 -15.31
N PRO A 74 -4.95 -8.40 -15.12
CA PRO A 74 -5.15 -8.90 -13.77
C PRO A 74 -3.82 -9.08 -13.05
N GLY A 75 -3.80 -8.78 -11.78
CA GLY A 75 -2.60 -8.92 -10.99
C GLY A 75 -2.58 -7.95 -9.84
N ALA A 76 -1.42 -7.81 -9.23
CA ALA A 76 -1.24 -6.94 -8.09
C ALA A 76 0.02 -6.11 -8.28
N THR A 77 -0.05 -4.86 -7.85
CA THR A 77 1.09 -3.98 -7.91
C THR A 77 0.96 -2.93 -6.82
N ASN A 78 1.93 -2.04 -6.77
CA ASN A 78 1.93 -0.96 -5.81
C ASN A 78 2.16 0.35 -6.52
N LEU A 79 1.56 1.39 -5.95
CA LEU A 79 1.82 2.76 -6.38
C LEU A 79 2.39 3.50 -5.19
N ILE A 80 3.53 4.12 -5.38
CA ILE A 80 4.13 4.92 -4.34
C ILE A 80 4.17 6.35 -4.81
N PHE A 81 3.50 7.21 -4.08
CA PHE A 81 3.46 8.63 -4.41
C PHE A 81 4.52 9.34 -3.59
N VAL A 82 5.31 10.16 -4.24
CA VAL A 82 6.40 10.87 -3.56
C VAL A 82 6.24 12.37 -3.78
N ASP A 83 6.77 13.13 -2.83
CA ASP A 83 6.69 14.59 -2.90
C ASP A 83 7.92 15.16 -3.62
N ALA A 84 8.03 16.46 -3.60
CA ALA A 84 9.11 17.13 -4.31
C ALA A 84 10.49 16.79 -3.76
N LYS A 85 10.55 16.28 -2.55
CA LYS A 85 11.81 15.87 -1.95
C LYS A 85 12.06 14.39 -2.09
N SER A 86 11.25 13.71 -2.89
CA SER A 86 11.35 12.27 -3.11
C SER A 86 11.05 11.47 -1.86
N ILE A 87 10.25 12.03 -0.98
CA ILE A 87 9.84 11.33 0.22
C ILE A 87 8.47 10.71 -0.04
N ALA A 88 8.31 9.46 0.33
CA ALA A 88 7.06 8.76 0.08
C ALA A 88 5.93 9.37 0.90
N ILE A 89 4.84 9.70 0.22
CA ILE A 89 3.65 10.20 0.86
C ILE A 89 2.76 9.03 1.24
N THR A 90 2.59 8.10 0.33
CA THR A 90 1.72 6.96 0.59
C THR A 90 2.09 5.84 -0.37
N ASN A 91 1.82 4.63 0.06
CA ASN A 91 2.05 3.43 -0.72
C ASN A 91 0.71 2.72 -0.82
N ILE A 92 0.21 2.59 -2.03
CA ILE A 92 -1.11 2.02 -2.25
C ILE A 92 -0.97 0.72 -3.01
N ARG A 93 -1.58 -0.32 -2.49
CA ARG A 93 -1.58 -1.60 -3.17
C ARG A 93 -2.76 -1.64 -4.13
N ILE A 94 -2.49 -2.04 -5.35
CA ILE A 94 -3.53 -2.12 -6.38
C ILE A 94 -3.73 -3.57 -6.75
N LEU A 95 -4.97 -4.01 -6.70
CA LEU A 95 -5.35 -5.34 -7.14
C LEU A 95 -6.26 -5.18 -8.34
N VAL A 96 -5.90 -5.81 -9.45
CA VAL A 96 -6.72 -5.76 -10.64
C VAL A 96 -7.30 -7.14 -10.87
N CYS A 97 -8.61 -7.22 -10.92
CA CYS A 97 -9.27 -8.49 -11.10
C CYS A 97 -9.81 -8.62 -12.52
N GLY A 98 -9.98 -9.86 -12.94
CA GLY A 98 -10.27 -10.12 -14.33
C GLY A 98 -11.70 -9.95 -14.78
N GLY A 99 -12.59 -9.59 -13.89
CA GLY A 99 -13.95 -9.36 -14.32
C GLY A 99 -14.70 -10.66 -14.53
N ALA A 100 -15.29 -10.82 -15.70
CA ALA A 100 -16.18 -11.92 -15.96
C ALA A 100 -15.48 -13.22 -16.36
N ILE A 101 -14.17 -13.21 -16.50
CA ILE A 101 -13.45 -14.39 -16.94
C ILE A 101 -13.41 -15.41 -15.82
N PRO A 102 -13.67 -16.69 -16.11
CA PRO A 102 -13.63 -17.70 -15.08
C PRO A 102 -12.30 -17.70 -14.36
N SER A 103 -12.34 -17.83 -13.05
CA SER A 103 -11.17 -17.64 -12.23
C SER A 103 -10.05 -18.62 -12.54
N LYS A 104 -10.37 -19.79 -13.04
CA LYS A 104 -9.30 -20.75 -13.32
C LYS A 104 -8.35 -20.27 -14.39
N TYR A 105 -8.71 -19.25 -15.14
CA TYR A 105 -7.83 -18.72 -16.17
C TYR A 105 -7.25 -17.36 -15.78
N GLN A 106 -7.44 -16.95 -14.57
CA GLN A 106 -6.96 -15.64 -14.14
C GLN A 106 -5.76 -15.80 -13.23
N ASP A 107 -4.82 -14.91 -13.39
CA ASP A 107 -3.67 -14.89 -12.52
C ASP A 107 -3.78 -13.84 -11.45
N GLY A 108 -4.87 -13.15 -11.35
CA GLY A 108 -5.04 -12.09 -10.38
C GLY A 108 -6.16 -12.40 -9.42
N PRO A 109 -6.42 -11.48 -8.51
CA PRO A 109 -7.48 -11.67 -7.53
C PRO A 109 -8.84 -11.61 -8.18
N ASP A 110 -9.80 -12.20 -7.50
CA ASP A 110 -11.17 -12.19 -7.98
C ASP A 110 -11.85 -10.90 -7.60
N CYS A 111 -12.74 -10.44 -8.48
CA CYS A 111 -13.58 -9.30 -8.17
C CYS A 111 -14.81 -9.80 -7.46
N GLU A 112 -15.01 -9.31 -6.28
CA GLU A 112 -16.19 -9.71 -5.55
C GLU A 112 -17.34 -8.77 -5.81
#